data_a6df5a55f9821f45b220d4e48854b448
#
_entry.id   a6df5a55f9821f45b220d4e48854b448
#
_cell.length_a   1.000
_cell.length_b   1.000
_cell.length_c   1.000
_cell.angle_alpha   90.00
_cell.angle_beta   90.00
_cell.angle_gamma   90.00
#
_symmetry.space_group_name_H-M   'P 1'
#
loop_
_entity.id
_entity.type
_entity.pdbx_description
1 polymer ?
#
loop_
_entity_poly.entity_id
_entity_poly.type
_entity_poly.pdbx_seq_one_letter_code
_entity_poly.pdbx_strand_id
1 'polypeptide(L)'
;MKGLFTLSSALLVGLSLLLPTPGTRAEEAHDHSHHRQMMKDATLKRSTSVYPIPDVELIDQDGKKVELRALLNSDKPVMLNFVFATCTTICPVLSAGFAEFRRRLGADVADVQFVSITIDPEHDTAEVLKDYAKRFHADQGWVFLTGKRVDIDRVTKAFGAYVTNKMNHRPVTYMRAPGTEAWVKVDGLMGGSDYATEYAKLMGK
;
A
#
# COMPACT_ATOMS: atom_id res chain seq x y z
N MET A 1 17.69 24.01 -92.61
CA MET A 1 18.12 22.75 -93.23
C MET A 1 18.78 21.88 -92.16
N LYS A 2 18.19 20.69 -91.96
CA LYS A 2 18.71 19.52 -91.26
C LYS A 2 19.13 19.69 -89.77
N GLY A 3 18.19 19.47 -88.88
CA GLY A 3 18.45 19.19 -87.46
C GLY A 3 18.60 17.70 -87.22
N LEU A 4 19.53 17.37 -86.34
CA LEU A 4 19.80 15.99 -86.00
C LEU A 4 19.28 15.81 -84.53
N PHE A 5 18.30 14.90 -84.34
CA PHE A 5 17.80 14.50 -83.08
C PHE A 5 18.73 13.48 -82.47
N THR A 6 19.22 13.75 -81.27
CA THR A 6 19.84 12.75 -80.40
C THR A 6 18.94 12.45 -79.24
N LEU A 7 18.44 11.22 -79.15
CA LEU A 7 17.73 10.66 -78.01
C LEU A 7 18.74 10.38 -76.87
N SER A 8 18.52 10.99 -75.77
CA SER A 8 19.27 10.69 -74.56
C SER A 8 18.34 9.93 -73.57
N SER A 9 18.64 8.63 -73.40
CA SER A 9 17.94 7.78 -72.42
C SER A 9 18.32 8.17 -70.99
N ALA A 10 17.39 8.68 -70.23
CA ALA A 10 17.55 8.93 -68.80
C ALA A 10 17.23 7.66 -68.01
N LEU A 11 18.24 7.13 -67.33
CA LEU A 11 18.13 6.00 -66.41
C LEU A 11 17.58 6.53 -65.09
N LEU A 12 16.33 6.18 -64.73
CA LEU A 12 15.73 6.46 -63.45
C LEU A 12 16.23 5.45 -62.45
N VAL A 13 17.18 5.86 -61.61
CA VAL A 13 17.57 5.12 -60.41
C VAL A 13 16.53 5.40 -59.33
N GLY A 14 15.68 4.40 -59.05
CA GLY A 14 14.72 4.45 -57.97
C GLY A 14 15.41 4.36 -56.60
N LEU A 15 15.51 5.50 -55.93
CA LEU A 15 15.96 5.56 -54.54
C LEU A 15 14.79 5.15 -53.62
N SER A 16 14.76 3.88 -53.18
CA SER A 16 13.82 3.39 -52.17
C SER A 16 14.17 4.01 -50.82
N LEU A 17 13.42 5.03 -50.39
CA LEU A 17 13.44 5.51 -49.02
C LEU A 17 12.82 4.44 -48.10
N LEU A 18 13.68 3.73 -47.37
CA LEU A 18 13.28 2.94 -46.22
C LEU A 18 12.87 3.90 -45.08
N LEU A 19 11.56 4.11 -44.93
CA LEU A 19 11.01 4.78 -43.76
C LEU A 19 11.18 3.84 -42.55
N PRO A 20 11.75 4.32 -41.42
CA PRO A 20 11.77 3.51 -40.21
C PRO A 20 10.32 3.35 -39.71
N THR A 21 9.87 2.10 -39.60
CA THR A 21 8.62 1.76 -38.93
C THR A 21 8.73 2.19 -37.46
N PRO A 22 7.74 2.90 -36.89
CA PRO A 22 7.73 3.18 -35.48
C PRO A 22 7.66 1.84 -34.76
N GLY A 23 8.75 1.46 -34.05
CA GLY A 23 8.77 0.32 -33.19
C GLY A 23 7.66 0.51 -32.14
N THR A 24 6.65 -0.33 -32.19
CA THR A 24 5.69 -0.49 -31.10
C THR A 24 6.49 -0.93 -29.88
N ARG A 25 6.78 0.04 -29.01
CA ARG A 25 7.27 -0.23 -27.65
C ARG A 25 6.15 -1.03 -27.01
N ALA A 26 6.33 -2.34 -26.92
CA ALA A 26 5.49 -3.17 -26.08
C ALA A 26 5.65 -2.61 -24.65
N GLU A 27 4.66 -1.89 -24.22
CA GLU A 27 4.45 -1.55 -22.81
C GLU A 27 4.32 -2.91 -22.11
N GLU A 28 5.35 -3.29 -21.37
CA GLU A 28 5.29 -4.47 -20.53
C GLU A 28 4.15 -4.22 -19.52
N ALA A 29 2.97 -4.71 -19.88
CA ALA A 29 1.87 -4.81 -18.96
C ALA A 29 2.35 -5.72 -17.82
N HIS A 30 2.76 -5.10 -16.70
CA HIS A 30 3.06 -5.83 -15.49
C HIS A 30 1.87 -6.73 -15.19
N ASP A 31 2.09 -8.04 -15.28
CA ASP A 31 1.06 -9.05 -15.08
C ASP A 31 0.58 -9.02 -13.63
N HIS A 32 -0.46 -8.21 -13.39
CA HIS A 32 -1.17 -8.16 -12.11
C HIS A 32 -2.06 -9.39 -11.87
N SER A 33 -2.11 -10.33 -12.81
CA SER A 33 -2.95 -11.53 -12.72
C SER A 33 -2.47 -12.46 -11.60
N HIS A 34 -1.16 -12.64 -11.45
CA HIS A 34 -0.58 -13.44 -10.37
C HIS A 34 -0.91 -12.88 -8.98
N HIS A 35 -0.82 -11.58 -8.78
CA HIS A 35 -1.21 -10.98 -7.50
C HIS A 35 -2.69 -11.15 -7.21
N ARG A 36 -3.54 -11.02 -8.22
CA ARG A 36 -4.99 -11.22 -8.08
C ARG A 36 -5.36 -12.67 -7.77
N GLN A 37 -4.61 -13.64 -8.32
CA GLN A 37 -4.80 -15.05 -8.05
C GLN A 37 -4.38 -15.41 -6.62
N MET A 38 -3.20 -14.95 -6.17
CA MET A 38 -2.74 -15.14 -4.79
C MET A 38 -3.71 -14.57 -3.75
N MET A 39 -4.39 -13.46 -4.07
CA MET A 39 -5.41 -12.87 -3.20
C MET A 39 -6.71 -13.69 -3.17
N LYS A 40 -7.10 -14.34 -4.27
CA LYS A 40 -8.31 -15.17 -4.33
C LYS A 40 -8.16 -16.50 -3.58
N ASP A 41 -6.96 -17.07 -3.56
CA ASP A 41 -6.69 -18.39 -2.97
C ASP A 41 -6.34 -18.29 -1.46
N ALA A 42 -6.07 -17.09 -0.94
CA ALA A 42 -5.77 -16.87 0.45
C ALA A 42 -7.06 -16.81 1.29
N THR A 43 -7.35 -17.89 2.00
CA THR A 43 -8.44 -17.90 2.98
C THR A 43 -8.14 -16.90 4.10
N LEU A 44 -8.90 -15.80 4.17
CA LEU A 44 -8.81 -14.82 5.25
C LEU A 44 -9.24 -15.49 6.57
N LYS A 45 -8.39 -15.38 7.59
CA LYS A 45 -8.70 -15.88 8.94
C LYS A 45 -9.04 -14.71 9.85
N ARG A 46 -10.28 -14.69 10.32
CA ARG A 46 -10.81 -13.65 11.23
C ARG A 46 -10.85 -14.15 12.65
N SER A 47 -10.37 -13.33 13.59
CA SER A 47 -10.47 -13.57 15.03
C SER A 47 -10.77 -12.26 15.74
N THR A 48 -11.28 -12.34 16.98
CA THR A 48 -11.57 -11.17 17.80
C THR A 48 -10.87 -11.33 19.15
N SER A 49 -10.18 -10.28 19.60
CA SER A 49 -9.45 -10.24 20.86
C SER A 49 -9.33 -8.82 21.39
N VAL A 50 -9.08 -8.69 22.69
CA VAL A 50 -8.66 -7.43 23.31
C VAL A 50 -7.13 -7.41 23.32
N TYR A 51 -6.55 -6.31 22.85
CA TYR A 51 -5.10 -6.10 22.85
C TYR A 51 -4.72 -4.99 23.83
N PRO A 52 -3.78 -5.24 24.76
CA PRO A 52 -3.31 -4.23 25.69
C PRO A 52 -2.46 -3.20 24.95
N ILE A 53 -3.06 -2.07 24.57
CA ILE A 53 -2.34 -1.00 23.86
C ILE A 53 -1.27 -0.43 24.80
N PRO A 54 0.04 -0.52 24.42
CA PRO A 54 1.11 0.03 25.24
C PRO A 54 1.02 1.55 25.35
N ASP A 55 1.45 2.05 26.51
CA ASP A 55 1.62 3.48 26.73
C ASP A 55 3.00 3.88 26.20
N VAL A 56 3.04 4.33 24.95
CA VAL A 56 4.26 4.74 24.24
C VAL A 56 4.00 5.95 23.37
N GLU A 57 5.01 6.80 23.27
CA GLU A 57 5.06 7.92 22.33
C GLU A 57 5.82 7.47 21.07
N LEU A 58 5.16 7.53 19.92
CA LEU A 58 5.73 7.26 18.61
C LEU A 58 5.90 8.58 17.82
N ILE A 59 6.44 8.49 16.62
CA ILE A 59 6.69 9.64 15.74
C ILE A 59 5.94 9.37 14.43
N ASP A 60 5.15 10.34 13.96
CA ASP A 60 4.46 10.22 12.68
C ASP A 60 5.37 10.59 11.50
N GLN A 61 4.88 10.41 10.28
CA GLN A 61 5.58 10.73 9.04
C GLN A 61 5.92 12.22 8.87
N ASP A 62 5.36 13.11 9.67
CA ASP A 62 5.66 14.55 9.70
C ASP A 62 6.61 14.94 10.84
N GLY A 63 7.13 13.94 11.58
CA GLY A 63 8.04 14.12 12.69
C GLY A 63 7.36 14.56 14.00
N LYS A 64 6.03 14.49 14.08
CA LYS A 64 5.29 14.85 15.28
C LYS A 64 5.20 13.67 16.24
N LYS A 65 5.24 13.98 17.54
CA LYS A 65 5.01 13.01 18.60
C LYS A 65 3.54 12.62 18.68
N VAL A 66 3.28 11.34 18.80
CA VAL A 66 1.94 10.74 18.83
C VAL A 66 1.82 9.76 19.99
N GLU A 67 0.94 10.03 20.91
CA GLU A 67 0.55 9.11 21.96
C GLU A 67 -0.27 7.96 21.36
N LEU A 68 0.32 6.78 21.27
CA LEU A 68 -0.29 5.63 20.58
C LEU A 68 -1.64 5.26 21.15
N ARG A 69 -1.76 5.24 22.50
CA ARG A 69 -3.01 4.89 23.18
C ARG A 69 -4.14 5.87 22.84
N ALA A 70 -3.84 7.16 22.82
CA ALA A 70 -4.83 8.19 22.46
C ALA A 70 -5.27 8.05 21.00
N LEU A 71 -4.32 7.84 20.08
CA LEU A 71 -4.61 7.64 18.65
C LEU A 71 -5.49 6.41 18.40
N LEU A 72 -5.16 5.28 19.03
CA LEU A 72 -5.88 4.03 18.83
C LEU A 72 -7.21 3.96 19.60
N ASN A 73 -7.41 4.76 20.65
CA ASN A 73 -8.68 4.90 21.36
C ASN A 73 -9.59 6.00 20.79
N SER A 74 -9.38 6.37 19.54
CA SER A 74 -10.21 7.31 18.80
C SER A 74 -11.70 6.90 18.83
N ASP A 75 -12.58 7.90 18.79
CA ASP A 75 -14.04 7.73 18.62
C ASP A 75 -14.41 7.28 17.18
N LYS A 76 -13.42 7.16 16.32
CA LYS A 76 -13.57 6.66 14.96
C LYS A 76 -13.24 5.16 14.88
N PRO A 77 -13.77 4.44 13.88
CA PRO A 77 -13.24 3.12 13.53
C PRO A 77 -11.75 3.22 13.24
N VAL A 78 -10.97 2.27 13.75
CA VAL A 78 -9.52 2.22 13.53
C VAL A 78 -9.17 1.04 12.64
N MET A 79 -8.34 1.31 11.62
CA MET A 79 -7.75 0.32 10.71
C MET A 79 -6.23 0.36 10.90
N LEU A 80 -5.65 -0.71 11.45
CA LEU A 80 -4.23 -0.78 11.78
C LEU A 80 -3.55 -1.93 11.03
N ASN A 81 -2.38 -1.66 10.45
CA ASN A 81 -1.47 -2.69 9.96
C ASN A 81 -0.02 -2.40 10.36
N PHE A 82 0.83 -3.41 10.17
CA PHE A 82 2.27 -3.30 10.34
C PHE A 82 2.96 -3.40 8.98
N VAL A 83 3.95 -2.56 8.75
CA VAL A 83 4.66 -2.44 7.46
C VAL A 83 6.16 -2.21 7.68
N PHE A 84 6.95 -2.30 6.62
CA PHE A 84 8.27 -1.67 6.55
C PHE A 84 8.55 -1.21 5.11
N ALA A 85 9.20 -0.05 4.97
CA ALA A 85 9.27 0.66 3.68
C ALA A 85 10.08 -0.07 2.61
N THR A 86 11.04 -0.91 3.00
CA THR A 86 11.88 -1.70 2.10
C THR A 86 11.27 -3.05 1.71
N CYS A 87 10.08 -3.39 2.20
CA CYS A 87 9.36 -4.59 1.78
C CYS A 87 8.93 -4.48 0.32
N THR A 88 9.22 -5.52 -0.45
CA THR A 88 8.87 -5.60 -1.88
C THR A 88 7.74 -6.58 -2.19
N THR A 89 7.18 -7.23 -1.17
CA THR A 89 6.18 -8.30 -1.33
C THR A 89 4.84 -7.93 -0.72
N ILE A 90 4.63 -8.19 0.57
CA ILE A 90 3.32 -8.08 1.22
C ILE A 90 2.93 -6.64 1.60
N CYS A 91 3.89 -5.80 2.05
CA CYS A 91 3.57 -4.47 2.53
C CYS A 91 2.98 -3.55 1.44
N PRO A 92 3.51 -3.55 0.19
CA PRO A 92 2.88 -2.79 -0.90
C PRO A 92 1.44 -3.24 -1.17
N VAL A 93 1.15 -4.53 -1.07
CA VAL A 93 -0.20 -5.08 -1.30
C VAL A 93 -1.15 -4.62 -0.18
N LEU A 94 -0.73 -4.71 1.10
CA LEU A 94 -1.51 -4.22 2.23
C LEU A 94 -1.80 -2.72 2.11
N SER A 95 -0.78 -1.91 1.77
CA SER A 95 -0.94 -0.47 1.61
C SER A 95 -1.81 -0.11 0.40
N ALA A 96 -1.68 -0.82 -0.72
CA ALA A 96 -2.55 -0.63 -1.88
C ALA A 96 -4.01 -0.97 -1.55
N GLY A 97 -4.24 -2.03 -0.76
CA GLY A 97 -5.58 -2.39 -0.27
C GLY A 97 -6.20 -1.29 0.60
N PHE A 98 -5.44 -0.71 1.52
CA PHE A 98 -5.87 0.44 2.32
C PHE A 98 -6.19 1.64 1.43
N ALA A 99 -5.30 1.98 0.49
CA ALA A 99 -5.50 3.08 -0.44
C ALA A 99 -6.77 2.91 -1.28
N GLU A 100 -7.02 1.70 -1.79
CA GLU A 100 -8.23 1.40 -2.54
C GLU A 100 -9.49 1.48 -1.66
N PHE A 101 -9.45 0.97 -0.44
CA PHE A 101 -10.56 1.07 0.49
C PHE A 101 -10.85 2.53 0.86
N ARG A 102 -9.85 3.33 1.15
CA ARG A 102 -9.98 4.78 1.38
C ARG A 102 -10.68 5.49 0.23
N ARG A 103 -10.30 5.17 -1.02
CA ARG A 103 -10.93 5.72 -2.22
C ARG A 103 -12.42 5.30 -2.33
N ARG A 104 -12.76 4.08 -1.90
CA ARG A 104 -14.15 3.60 -1.89
C ARG A 104 -15.01 4.28 -0.83
N LEU A 105 -14.43 4.67 0.30
CA LEU A 105 -15.11 5.45 1.34
C LEU A 105 -15.48 6.86 0.83
N GLY A 106 -14.71 7.42 -0.10
CA GLY A 106 -14.98 8.77 -0.62
C GLY A 106 -14.96 9.82 0.48
N ALA A 107 -16.06 10.55 0.67
CA ALA A 107 -16.18 11.56 1.71
C ALA A 107 -16.11 10.99 3.14
N ASP A 108 -16.56 9.75 3.32
CA ASP A 108 -16.58 9.07 4.65
C ASP A 108 -15.18 8.65 5.10
N VAL A 109 -14.14 8.84 4.28
CA VAL A 109 -12.75 8.53 4.65
C VAL A 109 -12.28 9.30 5.88
N ALA A 110 -12.80 10.51 6.08
CA ALA A 110 -12.48 11.34 7.24
C ALA A 110 -12.99 10.74 8.56
N ASP A 111 -13.96 9.84 8.50
CA ASP A 111 -14.57 9.19 9.66
C ASP A 111 -13.88 7.88 10.03
N VAL A 112 -12.80 7.50 9.36
CA VAL A 112 -12.00 6.30 9.64
C VAL A 112 -10.56 6.68 9.93
N GLN A 113 -10.00 6.18 11.02
CA GLN A 113 -8.59 6.34 11.38
C GLN A 113 -7.76 5.20 10.79
N PHE A 114 -6.90 5.51 9.82
CA PHE A 114 -5.93 4.55 9.27
C PHE A 114 -4.57 4.74 9.94
N VAL A 115 -3.96 3.63 10.37
CA VAL A 115 -2.66 3.63 11.05
C VAL A 115 -1.78 2.52 10.47
N SER A 116 -0.57 2.87 10.05
CA SER A 116 0.46 1.93 9.67
C SER A 116 1.68 2.12 10.59
N ILE A 117 2.10 1.07 11.28
CA ILE A 117 3.24 1.14 12.19
C ILE A 117 4.41 0.36 11.58
N THR A 118 5.60 0.97 11.54
CA THR A 118 6.77 0.24 11.05
C THR A 118 7.19 -0.85 12.01
N ILE A 119 7.73 -1.94 11.44
CA ILE A 119 8.45 -2.98 12.21
C ILE A 119 9.98 -2.85 12.06
N ASP A 120 10.46 -1.85 11.32
CA ASP A 120 11.88 -1.63 11.01
C ASP A 120 12.33 -0.19 11.28
N PRO A 121 12.18 0.29 12.54
CA PRO A 121 12.39 1.71 12.86
C PRO A 121 13.84 2.19 12.68
N GLU A 122 14.83 1.31 12.56
CA GLU A 122 16.21 1.69 12.25
C GLU A 122 16.36 2.24 10.84
N HIS A 123 15.53 1.79 9.91
CA HIS A 123 15.56 2.21 8.50
C HIS A 123 14.39 3.13 8.16
N ASP A 124 13.24 2.91 8.78
CA ASP A 124 12.02 3.63 8.50
C ASP A 124 11.91 4.89 9.38
N THR A 125 12.71 5.91 9.07
CA THR A 125 12.58 7.24 9.68
C THR A 125 11.25 7.89 9.28
N ALA A 126 10.86 8.97 9.96
CA ALA A 126 9.67 9.75 9.60
C ALA A 126 9.69 10.18 8.11
N GLU A 127 10.84 10.62 7.61
CA GLU A 127 11.01 11.02 6.22
C GLU A 127 10.82 9.84 5.24
N VAL A 128 11.40 8.68 5.54
CA VAL A 128 11.23 7.45 4.75
C VAL A 128 9.76 7.02 4.72
N LEU A 129 9.08 7.08 5.86
CA LEU A 129 7.64 6.77 5.94
C LEU A 129 6.79 7.80 5.21
N LYS A 130 7.18 9.08 5.21
CA LYS A 130 6.51 10.12 4.42
C LYS A 130 6.59 9.85 2.92
N ASP A 131 7.75 9.42 2.43
CA ASP A 131 7.92 9.06 1.02
C ASP A 131 7.21 7.74 0.68
N TYR A 132 7.17 6.80 1.61
CA TYR A 132 6.36 5.59 1.46
C TYR A 132 4.87 5.93 1.35
N ALA A 133 4.35 6.78 2.23
CA ALA A 133 2.97 7.25 2.24
C ALA A 133 2.54 7.89 0.91
N LYS A 134 3.41 8.73 0.32
CA LYS A 134 3.16 9.36 -0.99
C LYS A 134 2.89 8.36 -2.11
N ARG A 135 3.56 7.20 -2.09
CA ARG A 135 3.38 6.15 -3.12
C ARG A 135 1.95 5.59 -3.14
N PHE A 136 1.25 5.67 -2.01
CA PHE A 136 -0.12 5.17 -1.85
C PHE A 136 -1.16 6.29 -1.74
N HIS A 137 -0.77 7.54 -2.06
CA HIS A 137 -1.66 8.71 -1.91
C HIS A 137 -2.29 8.77 -0.52
N ALA A 138 -1.48 8.45 0.49
CA ALA A 138 -1.88 8.49 1.90
C ALA A 138 -1.86 9.95 2.36
N ASP A 139 -2.97 10.62 2.22
CA ASP A 139 -3.25 11.97 2.67
C ASP A 139 -3.92 11.97 4.06
N GLN A 140 -4.71 12.98 4.36
CA GLN A 140 -5.37 13.15 5.67
C GLN A 140 -6.08 11.87 6.15
N GLY A 141 -5.92 11.56 7.45
CA GLY A 141 -6.56 10.42 8.10
C GLY A 141 -5.81 9.08 7.98
N TRP A 142 -4.62 9.06 7.37
CA TRP A 142 -3.73 7.89 7.40
C TRP A 142 -2.37 8.27 7.99
N VAL A 143 -2.08 7.73 9.17
CA VAL A 143 -0.88 8.01 9.94
C VAL A 143 0.10 6.85 9.83
N PHE A 144 1.35 7.16 9.49
CA PHE A 144 2.46 6.20 9.50
C PHE A 144 3.34 6.49 10.70
N LEU A 145 3.61 5.48 11.52
CA LEU A 145 4.31 5.64 12.78
C LEU A 145 5.64 4.89 12.79
N THR A 146 6.65 5.57 13.31
CA THR A 146 7.96 5.02 13.69
C THR A 146 8.28 5.41 15.12
N GLY A 147 9.43 4.96 15.64
CA GLY A 147 9.85 5.31 17.00
C GLY A 147 11.07 4.53 17.45
N LYS A 148 11.32 4.50 18.76
CA LYS A 148 12.41 3.70 19.30
C LYS A 148 12.12 2.21 19.12
N ARG A 149 13.15 1.42 18.79
CA ARG A 149 13.04 -0.05 18.64
C ARG A 149 12.31 -0.68 19.83
N VAL A 150 12.66 -0.31 21.06
CA VAL A 150 12.05 -0.87 22.26
C VAL A 150 10.54 -0.62 22.31
N ASP A 151 10.06 0.53 21.84
CA ASP A 151 8.66 0.88 21.84
C ASP A 151 7.91 0.17 20.70
N ILE A 152 8.50 0.08 19.51
CA ILE A 152 7.97 -0.70 18.37
C ILE A 152 7.87 -2.19 18.75
N ASP A 153 8.87 -2.75 19.42
CA ASP A 153 8.84 -4.14 19.91
C ASP A 153 7.72 -4.36 20.94
N ARG A 154 7.49 -3.40 21.85
CA ARG A 154 6.37 -3.47 22.81
C ARG A 154 5.03 -3.47 22.09
N VAL A 155 4.87 -2.62 21.10
CA VAL A 155 3.63 -2.52 20.30
C VAL A 155 3.40 -3.81 19.50
N THR A 156 4.39 -4.27 18.74
CA THR A 156 4.25 -5.49 17.94
C THR A 156 4.01 -6.72 18.77
N LYS A 157 4.64 -6.84 19.96
CA LYS A 157 4.37 -7.93 20.92
C LYS A 157 2.95 -7.86 21.47
N ALA A 158 2.46 -6.67 21.82
CA ALA A 158 1.12 -6.49 22.34
C ALA A 158 0.04 -6.92 21.33
N PHE A 159 0.27 -6.71 20.04
CA PHE A 159 -0.63 -7.13 18.96
C PHE A 159 -0.34 -8.54 18.41
N GLY A 160 0.67 -9.26 18.94
CA GLY A 160 1.07 -10.59 18.46
C GLY A 160 1.63 -10.56 17.02
N ALA A 161 2.19 -9.44 16.62
CA ALA A 161 2.80 -9.21 15.30
C ALA A 161 4.33 -9.16 15.33
N TYR A 162 4.94 -9.36 16.49
CA TYR A 162 6.39 -9.33 16.65
C TYR A 162 7.07 -10.46 15.88
N VAL A 163 8.15 -10.13 15.17
CA VAL A 163 9.04 -11.06 14.49
C VAL A 163 10.49 -10.66 14.74
N THR A 164 11.37 -11.62 14.94
CA THR A 164 12.82 -11.36 15.10
C THR A 164 13.51 -11.03 13.78
N ASN A 165 12.97 -11.56 12.68
CA ASN A 165 13.41 -11.24 11.32
C ASN A 165 12.22 -10.62 10.57
N LYS A 166 12.39 -9.38 10.12
CA LYS A 166 11.34 -8.65 9.41
C LYS A 166 10.83 -9.36 8.15
N MET A 167 11.66 -10.20 7.53
CA MET A 167 11.27 -10.99 6.35
C MET A 167 10.22 -12.07 6.66
N ASN A 168 10.05 -12.43 7.95
CA ASN A 168 9.01 -13.35 8.42
C ASN A 168 7.70 -12.63 8.78
N HIS A 169 7.61 -11.33 8.51
CA HIS A 169 6.39 -10.57 8.72
C HIS A 169 5.24 -11.14 7.88
N ARG A 170 4.08 -11.31 8.51
CA ARG A 170 2.87 -11.84 7.87
C ARG A 170 1.87 -10.73 7.60
N PRO A 171 1.07 -10.85 6.52
CA PRO A 171 0.02 -9.90 6.26
C PRO A 171 -1.06 -10.01 7.34
N VAL A 172 -1.28 -8.94 8.07
CA VAL A 172 -2.30 -8.86 9.12
C VAL A 172 -2.86 -7.45 9.21
N THR A 173 -4.16 -7.37 9.41
CA THR A 173 -4.87 -6.12 9.67
C THR A 173 -5.68 -6.25 10.94
N TYR A 174 -5.67 -5.20 11.74
CA TYR A 174 -6.47 -5.07 12.95
C TYR A 174 -7.50 -3.97 12.74
N MET A 175 -8.74 -4.22 13.14
CA MET A 175 -9.84 -3.28 13.01
C MET A 175 -10.57 -3.17 14.33
N ARG A 176 -10.95 -1.95 14.73
CA ARG A 176 -11.70 -1.70 15.95
C ARG A 176 -12.87 -0.77 15.66
N ALA A 177 -14.05 -1.14 16.10
CA ALA A 177 -15.23 -0.27 16.08
C ALA A 177 -15.13 0.81 17.17
N PRO A 178 -15.76 1.98 16.98
CA PRO A 178 -15.84 3.01 18.02
C PRO A 178 -16.46 2.47 19.31
N GLY A 179 -15.97 2.94 20.46
CA GLY A 179 -16.54 2.59 21.76
C GLY A 179 -16.37 1.13 22.19
N THR A 180 -15.54 0.34 21.50
CA THR A 180 -15.24 -1.05 21.87
C THR A 180 -13.77 -1.23 22.25
N GLU A 181 -13.48 -2.20 23.12
CA GLU A 181 -12.11 -2.64 23.41
C GLU A 181 -11.67 -3.80 22.51
N ALA A 182 -12.63 -4.46 21.88
CA ALA A 182 -12.39 -5.63 21.05
C ALA A 182 -11.89 -5.23 19.65
N TRP A 183 -10.83 -5.88 19.22
CA TRP A 183 -10.27 -5.76 17.89
C TRP A 183 -10.59 -6.99 17.07
N VAL A 184 -10.99 -6.78 15.85
CA VAL A 184 -11.06 -7.82 14.81
C VAL A 184 -9.69 -7.88 14.13
N LYS A 185 -9.05 -9.03 14.20
CA LYS A 185 -7.82 -9.35 13.48
C LYS A 185 -8.16 -10.17 12.25
N VAL A 186 -7.63 -9.76 11.11
CA VAL A 186 -7.74 -10.50 9.85
C VAL A 186 -6.33 -10.85 9.37
N ASP A 187 -6.00 -12.12 9.37
CA ASP A 187 -4.77 -12.66 8.80
C ASP A 187 -5.00 -12.93 7.31
N GLY A 188 -4.16 -12.39 6.46
CA GLY A 188 -4.21 -12.53 5.00
C GLY A 188 -4.09 -11.20 4.26
N LEU A 189 -3.86 -11.30 2.95
CA LEU A 189 -3.84 -10.13 2.06
C LEU A 189 -5.27 -9.76 1.68
N MET A 190 -5.62 -8.50 1.86
CA MET A 190 -6.94 -7.94 1.54
C MET A 190 -6.82 -6.88 0.45
N GLY A 191 -7.68 -6.96 -0.57
CA GLY A 191 -7.94 -5.87 -1.50
C GLY A 191 -8.95 -4.87 -0.96
N GLY A 192 -9.17 -3.76 -1.65
CA GLY A 192 -10.11 -2.73 -1.22
C GLY A 192 -11.55 -3.22 -1.04
N SER A 193 -11.99 -4.23 -1.80
CA SER A 193 -13.31 -4.87 -1.64
C SER A 193 -13.40 -5.69 -0.37
N ASP A 194 -12.33 -6.42 -0.02
CA ASP A 194 -12.29 -7.23 1.19
C ASP A 194 -12.32 -6.33 2.43
N TYR A 195 -11.54 -5.23 2.40
CA TYR A 195 -11.59 -4.20 3.45
C TYR A 195 -12.99 -3.60 3.60
N ALA A 196 -13.68 -3.30 2.50
CA ALA A 196 -15.03 -2.77 2.55
C ALA A 196 -16.00 -3.79 3.19
N THR A 197 -15.89 -5.07 2.84
CA THR A 197 -16.69 -6.16 3.39
C THR A 197 -16.43 -6.34 4.90
N GLU A 198 -15.16 -6.39 5.31
CA GLU A 198 -14.81 -6.56 6.73
C GLU A 198 -15.18 -5.32 7.56
N TYR A 199 -15.05 -4.13 6.99
CA TYR A 199 -15.49 -2.89 7.62
C TYR A 199 -17.02 -2.84 7.80
N ALA A 200 -17.80 -3.24 6.79
CA ALA A 200 -19.24 -3.34 6.90
C ALA A 200 -19.67 -4.28 8.03
N LYS A 201 -19.04 -5.48 8.12
CA LYS A 201 -19.26 -6.42 9.22
C LYS A 201 -18.87 -5.83 10.59
N LEU A 202 -17.77 -5.08 10.65
CA LEU A 202 -17.31 -4.41 11.86
C LEU A 202 -18.34 -3.40 12.37
N MET A 203 -18.98 -2.68 11.46
CA MET A 203 -19.96 -1.62 11.74
C MET A 203 -21.41 -2.14 11.84
N GLY A 204 -21.63 -3.46 11.73
CA GLY A 204 -22.96 -4.07 11.81
C GLY A 204 -23.86 -3.76 10.61
N LYS A 205 -23.26 -3.55 9.44
CA LYS A 205 -23.95 -3.23 8.18
C LYS A 205 -23.95 -4.41 7.23
#